data_c8f72ce41f24753dd34977951a6e9ff5
#
_entry.id   c8f72ce41f24753dd34977951a6e9ff5
#
_cell.length_a   1.000
_cell.length_b   1.000
_cell.length_c   1.000
_cell.angle_alpha   90.00
_cell.angle_beta   90.00
_cell.angle_gamma   90.00
#
_symmetry.space_group_name_H-M   'P 1'
#
loop_
_entity.id
_entity.type
_entity.pdbx_description
1 polymer ?
#
loop_
_entity_poly.entity_id
_entity_poly.type
_entity_poly.pdbx_seq_one_letter_code
_entity_poly.pdbx_strand_id
1 'polypeptide(L)'
;LDFFRTEETEGNKKRQKEILEQHIDIAVEFNKPLMIHCRNAYDDMLAIIAQKKKEHGDVLRGNIHFFAGTWNTAQKFLALNFTLSFTGVITFTRDYDEVIKNVPLEMIMTETDCPYVTPVPYRGKRNEPAYVVEVVKKIAKVRNKDVEEIKTAILANVKRVFNIQDK
;
A
#
# COMPACT_ATOMS: atom_id res chain seq x y z
N LEU A 1 2.62 9.37 6.66
CA LEU A 1 3.75 10.34 6.73
C LEU A 1 4.17 10.76 5.32
N ASP A 2 4.31 12.05 5.09
CA ASP A 2 4.84 12.60 3.83
C ASP A 2 5.90 13.67 4.14
N PHE A 3 7.15 13.32 3.99
CA PHE A 3 8.26 14.25 4.20
C PHE A 3 8.75 14.89 2.88
N PHE A 4 8.06 14.61 1.76
CA PHE A 4 8.40 15.19 0.46
C PHE A 4 7.66 16.52 0.19
N ARG A 5 6.40 16.63 0.65
CA ARG A 5 5.54 17.80 0.33
C ARG A 5 5.46 18.84 1.43
N THR A 6 5.94 18.53 2.61
CA THR A 6 5.97 19.47 3.74
C THR A 6 7.37 20.05 3.90
N GLU A 7 7.45 21.28 4.42
CA GLU A 7 8.75 21.79 4.88
C GLU A 7 9.37 20.79 5.86
N GLU A 8 10.59 20.34 5.56
CA GLU A 8 11.32 19.35 6.36
C GLU A 8 11.81 19.95 7.69
N THR A 9 10.88 20.53 8.49
CA THR A 9 11.19 20.95 9.85
C THR A 9 10.95 19.81 10.82
N GLU A 10 11.77 19.70 11.85
CA GLU A 10 11.58 18.71 12.92
C GLU A 10 10.20 18.83 13.58
N GLY A 11 9.68 20.06 13.69
CA GLY A 11 8.33 20.32 14.21
C GLY A 11 7.24 19.66 13.35
N ASN A 12 7.32 19.78 12.01
CA ASN A 12 6.37 19.17 11.10
C ASN A 12 6.45 17.66 11.12
N LYS A 13 7.67 17.09 11.13
CA LYS A 13 7.88 15.64 11.24
C LYS A 13 7.29 15.09 12.53
N LYS A 14 7.55 15.75 13.66
CA LYS A 14 7.02 15.37 14.97
C LYS A 14 5.48 15.39 14.96
N ARG A 15 4.88 16.47 14.47
CA ARG A 15 3.41 16.60 14.38
C ARG A 15 2.78 15.50 13.52
N GLN A 16 3.37 15.17 12.36
CA GLN A 16 2.86 14.08 11.52
C GLN A 16 2.91 12.73 12.24
N LYS A 17 3.99 12.45 12.99
CA LYS A 17 4.12 11.22 13.79
C LYS A 17 3.05 11.14 14.87
N GLU A 18 2.86 12.20 15.63
CA GLU A 18 1.82 12.28 16.68
C GLU A 18 0.41 12.05 16.10
N ILE A 19 0.10 12.65 14.95
CA ILE A 19 -1.18 12.43 14.27
C ILE A 19 -1.32 10.99 13.79
N LEU A 20 -0.26 10.40 13.24
CA LEU A 20 -0.28 8.99 12.84
C LEU A 20 -0.57 8.06 14.03
N GLU A 21 0.08 8.27 15.16
CA GLU A 21 -0.13 7.47 16.37
C GLU A 21 -1.60 7.58 16.84
N GLN A 22 -2.18 8.77 16.85
CA GLN A 22 -3.59 8.97 17.17
C GLN A 22 -4.52 8.22 16.20
N HIS A 23 -4.22 8.23 14.89
CA HIS A 23 -5.00 7.45 13.92
C HIS A 23 -4.85 5.95 14.12
N ILE A 24 -3.67 5.47 14.51
CA ILE A 24 -3.46 4.07 14.85
C ILE A 24 -4.33 3.70 16.07
N ASP A 25 -4.30 4.50 17.13
CA ASP A 25 -5.06 4.23 18.34
C ASP A 25 -6.58 4.19 18.06
N ILE A 26 -7.10 5.12 17.26
CA ILE A 26 -8.49 5.12 16.79
C ILE A 26 -8.80 3.85 15.96
N ALA A 27 -7.92 3.49 15.03
CA ALA A 27 -8.13 2.31 14.18
C ALA A 27 -8.17 1.03 15.01
N VAL A 28 -7.34 0.92 16.03
CA VAL A 28 -7.33 -0.21 16.97
C VAL A 28 -8.59 -0.23 17.82
N GLU A 29 -8.97 0.89 18.43
CA GLU A 29 -10.18 1.03 19.25
C GLU A 29 -11.44 0.58 18.50
N PHE A 30 -11.58 1.02 17.23
CA PHE A 30 -12.74 0.68 16.40
C PHE A 30 -12.55 -0.57 15.53
N ASN A 31 -11.45 -1.31 15.73
CA ASN A 31 -11.10 -2.51 14.95
C ASN A 31 -11.15 -2.27 13.44
N LYS A 32 -10.64 -1.13 12.97
CA LYS A 32 -10.60 -0.76 11.55
C LYS A 32 -9.21 -0.94 10.98
N PRO A 33 -9.09 -1.38 9.71
CA PRO A 33 -7.81 -1.40 9.02
C PRO A 33 -7.36 0.01 8.65
N LEU A 34 -6.06 0.22 8.61
CA LEU A 34 -5.46 1.47 8.15
C LEU A 34 -5.17 1.41 6.65
N MET A 35 -5.38 2.51 5.93
CA MET A 35 -4.76 2.77 4.64
C MET A 35 -3.72 3.87 4.84
N ILE A 36 -2.44 3.51 4.68
CA ILE A 36 -1.32 4.34 5.08
C ILE A 36 -0.63 4.95 3.88
N HIS A 37 -0.60 6.28 3.81
CA HIS A 37 0.27 7.03 2.91
C HIS A 37 1.66 7.19 3.53
N CYS A 38 2.71 6.85 2.75
CA CYS A 38 4.09 7.01 3.18
C CYS A 38 4.99 7.44 2.02
N ARG A 39 5.62 8.62 2.16
CA ARG A 39 6.56 9.15 1.17
C ARG A 39 7.77 9.78 1.84
N ASN A 40 8.97 9.30 1.48
CA ASN A 40 10.24 9.71 2.09
C ASN A 40 10.29 9.57 3.63
N ALA A 41 9.51 8.63 4.20
CA ALA A 41 9.33 8.45 5.64
C ALA A 41 9.23 6.98 6.07
N TYR A 42 9.74 6.03 5.25
CA TYR A 42 9.56 4.60 5.51
C TYR A 42 10.19 4.12 6.82
N ASP A 43 11.38 4.62 7.19
CA ASP A 43 12.03 4.18 8.44
C ASP A 43 11.27 4.66 9.68
N ASP A 44 10.81 5.90 9.67
CA ASP A 44 9.96 6.44 10.74
C ASP A 44 8.62 5.71 10.83
N MET A 45 7.99 5.45 9.68
CA MET A 45 6.74 4.71 9.60
C MET A 45 6.91 3.29 10.17
N LEU A 46 7.94 2.59 9.76
CA LEU A 46 8.25 1.24 10.24
C LEU A 46 8.52 1.20 11.75
N ALA A 47 9.24 2.18 12.28
CA ALA A 47 9.52 2.29 13.71
C ALA A 47 8.23 2.43 14.53
N ILE A 48 7.33 3.35 14.10
CA ILE A 48 6.05 3.58 14.77
C ILE A 48 5.15 2.34 14.68
N ILE A 49 4.97 1.77 13.47
CA ILE A 49 4.13 0.59 13.30
C ILE A 49 4.68 -0.60 14.10
N ALA A 50 6.00 -0.83 14.10
CA ALA A 50 6.59 -1.93 14.84
C ALA A 50 6.40 -1.80 16.36
N GLN A 51 6.49 -0.57 16.88
CA GLN A 51 6.19 -0.30 18.28
C GLN A 51 4.71 -0.57 18.59
N LYS A 52 3.80 0.02 17.83
CA LYS A 52 2.36 -0.14 18.02
C LYS A 52 1.88 -1.58 17.81
N LYS A 53 2.54 -2.36 16.94
CA LYS A 53 2.27 -3.80 16.79
C LYS A 53 2.61 -4.61 18.05
N LYS A 54 3.64 -4.24 18.80
CA LYS A 54 3.95 -4.88 20.09
C LYS A 54 2.85 -4.63 21.14
N GLU A 55 2.20 -3.47 21.07
CA GLU A 55 1.14 -3.06 21.98
C GLU A 55 -0.20 -3.70 21.62
N HIS A 56 -0.54 -3.77 20.33
CA HIS A 56 -1.89 -4.09 19.85
C HIS A 56 -2.00 -5.41 19.06
N GLY A 57 -0.89 -6.05 18.75
CA GLY A 57 -0.89 -7.31 17.99
C GLY A 57 -1.57 -7.18 16.62
N ASP A 58 -2.32 -8.20 16.24
CA ASP A 58 -2.95 -8.28 14.89
C ASP A 58 -4.24 -7.46 14.74
N VAL A 59 -4.71 -6.83 15.81
CA VAL A 59 -5.78 -5.81 15.70
C VAL A 59 -5.30 -4.65 14.84
N LEU A 60 -4.04 -4.24 15.01
CA LEU A 60 -3.40 -3.25 14.13
C LEU A 60 -3.04 -3.91 12.80
N ARG A 61 -3.77 -3.58 11.75
CA ARG A 61 -3.60 -4.10 10.39
C ARG A 61 -3.89 -3.03 9.35
N GLY A 62 -3.47 -3.27 8.13
CA GLY A 62 -3.77 -2.34 7.04
C GLY A 62 -2.98 -2.58 5.76
N ASN A 63 -2.94 -1.55 4.96
CA ASN A 63 -2.31 -1.51 3.65
C ASN A 63 -1.41 -0.29 3.52
N ILE A 64 -0.22 -0.48 2.97
CA ILE A 64 0.64 0.63 2.55
C ILE A 64 0.20 1.04 1.16
N HIS A 65 -0.50 2.17 1.10
CA HIS A 65 -1.00 2.79 -0.11
C HIS A 65 0.15 3.27 -0.98
N PHE A 66 0.02 3.07 -2.30
CA PHE A 66 0.99 3.52 -3.29
C PHE A 66 2.42 3.17 -2.89
N PHE A 67 2.68 1.89 -2.62
CA PHE A 67 4.01 1.48 -2.20
C PHE A 67 5.05 1.79 -3.28
N ALA A 68 6.05 2.57 -2.92
CA ALA A 68 7.11 3.05 -3.80
C ALA A 68 8.51 2.79 -3.21
N GLY A 69 8.63 1.80 -2.31
CA GLY A 69 9.87 1.41 -1.66
C GLY A 69 10.62 0.27 -2.37
N THR A 70 11.75 -0.10 -1.80
CA THR A 70 12.57 -1.24 -2.23
C THR A 70 12.03 -2.58 -1.71
N TRP A 71 12.59 -3.70 -2.20
CA TRP A 71 12.26 -5.02 -1.66
C TRP A 71 12.59 -5.14 -0.16
N ASN A 72 13.71 -4.60 0.29
CA ASN A 72 14.06 -4.57 1.72
C ASN A 72 13.00 -3.84 2.56
N THR A 73 12.52 -2.69 2.09
CA THR A 73 11.42 -1.95 2.75
C THR A 73 10.12 -2.76 2.75
N ALA A 74 9.80 -3.41 1.63
CA ALA A 74 8.63 -4.27 1.52
C ALA A 74 8.64 -5.40 2.56
N GLN A 75 9.78 -6.13 2.67
CA GLN A 75 9.92 -7.22 3.65
C GLN A 75 9.61 -6.80 5.09
N LYS A 76 10.02 -5.59 5.48
CA LYS A 76 9.76 -5.06 6.82
C LYS A 76 8.26 -4.84 7.07
N PHE A 77 7.53 -4.28 6.09
CA PHE A 77 6.06 -4.13 6.22
C PHE A 77 5.33 -5.48 6.20
N LEU A 78 5.77 -6.41 5.35
CA LEU A 78 5.22 -7.76 5.31
C LEU A 78 5.41 -8.50 6.64
N ALA A 79 6.58 -8.37 7.28
CA ALA A 79 6.84 -8.93 8.60
C ALA A 79 5.92 -8.34 9.70
N LEU A 80 5.39 -7.14 9.49
CA LEU A 80 4.40 -6.49 10.35
C LEU A 80 2.95 -6.80 9.93
N ASN A 81 2.75 -7.72 8.98
CA ASN A 81 1.45 -8.11 8.44
C ASN A 81 0.66 -6.96 7.78
N PHE A 82 1.37 -6.05 7.09
CA PHE A 82 0.78 -5.01 6.25
C PHE A 82 0.85 -5.42 4.78
N THR A 83 -0.26 -5.30 4.07
CA THR A 83 -0.32 -5.48 2.61
C THR A 83 0.27 -4.26 1.89
N LEU A 84 0.66 -4.45 0.64
CA LEU A 84 1.23 -3.40 -0.21
C LEU A 84 0.34 -3.20 -1.43
N SER A 85 -0.03 -1.95 -1.76
CA SER A 85 -0.77 -1.67 -2.97
C SER A 85 0.06 -0.94 -4.02
N PHE A 86 -0.23 -1.28 -5.27
CA PHE A 86 0.46 -0.75 -6.45
C PHE A 86 -0.52 0.02 -7.32
N THR A 87 -0.04 1.12 -7.89
CA THR A 87 -0.79 2.03 -8.76
C THR A 87 -0.41 1.87 -10.23
N GLY A 88 -0.98 2.69 -11.08
CA GLY A 88 -0.64 2.77 -12.50
C GLY A 88 0.85 2.99 -12.80
N VAL A 89 1.64 3.47 -11.83
CA VAL A 89 3.08 3.71 -12.00
C VAL A 89 3.83 2.46 -12.46
N ILE A 90 3.45 1.29 -11.98
CA ILE A 90 4.12 0.04 -12.33
C ILE A 90 3.98 -0.31 -13.82
N THR A 91 3.02 0.28 -14.54
CA THR A 91 2.80 0.00 -15.97
C THR A 91 3.83 0.66 -16.89
N PHE A 92 4.53 1.70 -16.42
CA PHE A 92 5.48 2.48 -17.22
C PHE A 92 6.88 2.59 -16.60
N THR A 93 7.15 1.94 -15.46
CA THR A 93 8.51 1.73 -14.90
C THR A 93 8.73 0.24 -14.61
N ARG A 94 9.98 -0.13 -14.37
CA ARG A 94 10.39 -1.46 -13.88
C ARG A 94 10.93 -1.45 -12.46
N ASP A 95 10.97 -0.30 -11.82
CA ASP A 95 11.59 -0.11 -10.50
C ASP A 95 10.95 -1.00 -9.41
N TYR A 96 9.70 -1.40 -9.62
CA TYR A 96 8.93 -2.23 -8.69
C TYR A 96 8.81 -3.70 -9.10
N ASP A 97 9.38 -4.12 -10.25
CA ASP A 97 9.26 -5.48 -10.75
C ASP A 97 9.82 -6.52 -9.75
N GLU A 98 10.92 -6.21 -9.05
CA GLU A 98 11.48 -7.07 -8.00
C GLU A 98 10.50 -7.24 -6.83
N VAL A 99 9.96 -6.15 -6.34
CA VAL A 99 8.98 -6.16 -5.24
C VAL A 99 7.75 -6.97 -5.65
N ILE A 100 7.19 -6.68 -6.83
CA ILE A 100 6.00 -7.37 -7.34
C ILE A 100 6.25 -8.89 -7.50
N LYS A 101 7.44 -9.31 -7.90
CA LYS A 101 7.79 -10.74 -8.02
C LYS A 101 7.83 -11.45 -6.68
N ASN A 102 8.39 -10.80 -5.66
CA ASN A 102 8.76 -11.44 -4.40
C ASN A 102 7.70 -11.31 -3.30
N VAL A 103 6.84 -10.28 -3.33
CA VAL A 103 5.75 -10.11 -2.34
C VAL A 103 4.80 -11.33 -2.42
N PRO A 104 4.45 -11.98 -1.30
CA PRO A 104 3.43 -13.03 -1.29
C PRO A 104 2.13 -12.54 -1.93
N LEU A 105 1.50 -13.38 -2.75
CA LEU A 105 0.33 -12.97 -3.52
C LEU A 105 -0.84 -12.51 -2.63
N GLU A 106 -0.96 -13.11 -1.47
CA GLU A 106 -1.95 -12.76 -0.44
C GLU A 106 -1.68 -11.41 0.25
N MET A 107 -0.53 -10.78 -0.03
CA MET A 107 -0.15 -9.48 0.52
C MET A 107 -0.16 -8.35 -0.52
N ILE A 108 -0.59 -8.64 -1.75
CA ILE A 108 -0.67 -7.65 -2.84
C ILE A 108 -2.09 -7.07 -2.93
N MET A 109 -2.16 -5.75 -3.10
CA MET A 109 -3.36 -5.03 -3.49
C MET A 109 -3.10 -4.14 -4.71
N THR A 110 -4.16 -3.64 -5.32
CA THR A 110 -4.09 -2.67 -6.43
C THR A 110 -5.01 -1.51 -6.18
N GLU A 111 -4.64 -0.38 -6.75
CA GLU A 111 -5.39 0.87 -6.66
C GLU A 111 -5.11 1.75 -7.88
N THR A 112 -5.77 2.88 -7.98
CA THR A 112 -5.58 3.81 -9.10
C THR A 112 -4.86 5.09 -8.71
N ASP A 113 -5.05 5.58 -7.50
CA ASP A 113 -4.69 6.95 -7.06
C ASP A 113 -5.27 8.03 -8.00
N CYS A 114 -6.44 7.74 -8.59
CA CYS A 114 -7.09 8.68 -9.51
C CYS A 114 -7.44 10.01 -8.80
N PRO A 115 -7.35 11.13 -9.51
CA PRO A 115 -7.20 11.31 -10.96
C PRO A 115 -5.75 11.29 -11.48
N TYR A 116 -4.78 10.92 -10.64
CA TYR A 116 -3.35 10.93 -10.95
C TYR A 116 -2.87 9.54 -11.42
N VAL A 117 -1.61 9.47 -11.85
CA VAL A 117 -0.86 8.22 -12.13
C VAL A 117 -1.55 7.29 -13.12
N THR A 118 -2.10 7.87 -14.19
CA THR A 118 -2.80 7.13 -15.25
C THR A 118 -1.90 6.03 -15.82
N PRO A 119 -2.35 4.76 -15.88
CA PRO A 119 -1.57 3.65 -16.42
C PRO A 119 -1.44 3.70 -17.95
N VAL A 120 -0.47 2.96 -18.50
CA VAL A 120 -0.46 2.59 -19.92
C VAL A 120 -1.66 1.65 -20.18
N PRO A 121 -2.42 1.81 -21.30
CA PRO A 121 -2.15 2.71 -22.46
C PRO A 121 -2.72 4.12 -22.35
N TYR A 122 -3.31 4.49 -21.21
CA TYR A 122 -4.06 5.74 -21.07
C TYR A 122 -3.21 6.94 -20.62
N ARG A 123 -1.88 6.83 -20.62
CA ARG A 123 -0.97 7.94 -20.23
C ARG A 123 -1.33 9.26 -20.92
N GLY A 124 -1.21 10.37 -20.13
CA GLY A 124 -1.58 11.70 -20.57
C GLY A 124 -3.07 12.07 -20.45
N LYS A 125 -3.93 11.11 -20.12
CA LYS A 125 -5.35 11.34 -19.78
C LYS A 125 -5.55 11.40 -18.27
N ARG A 126 -6.71 11.90 -17.83
CA ARG A 126 -7.14 11.80 -16.44
C ARG A 126 -7.32 10.32 -16.09
N ASN A 127 -6.79 9.91 -14.92
CA ASN A 127 -6.96 8.54 -14.42
C ASN A 127 -8.38 8.34 -13.89
N GLU A 128 -8.87 7.09 -14.02
CA GLU A 128 -10.20 6.66 -13.59
C GLU A 128 -10.12 5.35 -12.80
N PRO A 129 -11.07 5.09 -11.87
CA PRO A 129 -11.08 3.84 -11.10
C PRO A 129 -11.08 2.58 -11.96
N ALA A 130 -11.76 2.61 -13.13
CA ALA A 130 -11.82 1.49 -14.07
C ALA A 130 -10.44 1.07 -14.60
N TYR A 131 -9.45 1.96 -14.61
CA TYR A 131 -8.11 1.66 -15.12
C TYR A 131 -7.26 0.79 -14.18
N VAL A 132 -7.76 0.46 -12.98
CA VAL A 132 -7.09 -0.51 -12.09
C VAL A 132 -6.83 -1.85 -12.77
N VAL A 133 -7.63 -2.21 -13.75
CA VAL A 133 -7.44 -3.45 -14.54
C VAL A 133 -6.07 -3.51 -15.22
N GLU A 134 -5.49 -2.40 -15.62
CA GLU A 134 -4.17 -2.36 -16.23
C GLU A 134 -3.05 -2.62 -15.22
N VAL A 135 -3.27 -2.23 -13.97
CA VAL A 135 -2.35 -2.56 -12.85
C VAL A 135 -2.36 -4.07 -12.59
N VAL A 136 -3.55 -4.68 -12.55
CA VAL A 136 -3.70 -6.14 -12.40
C VAL A 136 -3.00 -6.90 -13.54
N LYS A 137 -3.24 -6.50 -14.79
CA LYS A 137 -2.57 -7.10 -15.98
C LYS A 137 -1.04 -7.00 -15.89
N LYS A 138 -0.53 -5.85 -15.43
CA LYS A 138 0.93 -5.68 -15.26
C LYS A 138 1.48 -6.61 -14.18
N ILE A 139 0.81 -6.76 -13.04
CA ILE A 139 1.22 -7.70 -11.98
C ILE A 139 1.24 -9.13 -12.52
N ALA A 140 0.18 -9.55 -13.23
CA ALA A 140 0.10 -10.86 -13.86
C ALA A 140 1.29 -11.11 -14.80
N LYS A 141 1.60 -10.14 -15.67
CA LYS A 141 2.74 -10.21 -16.57
C LYS A 141 4.08 -10.34 -15.84
N VAL A 142 4.32 -9.53 -14.79
CA VAL A 142 5.57 -9.56 -14.02
C VAL A 142 5.75 -10.87 -13.28
N ARG A 143 4.66 -11.46 -12.78
CA ARG A 143 4.65 -12.73 -12.05
C ARG A 143 4.54 -13.96 -12.96
N ASN A 144 4.36 -13.77 -14.26
CA ASN A 144 4.09 -14.85 -15.24
C ASN A 144 2.93 -15.75 -14.80
N LYS A 145 1.81 -15.11 -14.42
CA LYS A 145 0.59 -15.77 -13.95
C LYS A 145 -0.63 -15.33 -14.75
N ASP A 146 -1.70 -16.11 -14.65
CA ASP A 146 -2.99 -15.74 -15.26
C ASP A 146 -3.59 -14.49 -14.62
N VAL A 147 -4.24 -13.66 -15.42
CA VAL A 147 -4.84 -12.38 -14.96
C VAL A 147 -6.00 -12.63 -13.99
N GLU A 148 -6.82 -13.67 -14.22
CA GLU A 148 -7.94 -14.00 -13.33
C GLU A 148 -7.46 -14.60 -12.00
N GLU A 149 -6.32 -15.33 -11.99
CA GLU A 149 -5.67 -15.76 -10.74
C GLU A 149 -5.28 -14.56 -9.90
N ILE A 150 -4.59 -13.58 -10.49
CA ILE A 150 -4.16 -12.36 -9.79
C ILE A 150 -5.36 -11.54 -9.31
N LYS A 151 -6.37 -11.35 -10.15
CA LYS A 151 -7.59 -10.62 -9.81
C LYS A 151 -8.33 -11.26 -8.63
N THR A 152 -8.49 -12.59 -8.65
CA THR A 152 -9.14 -13.34 -7.58
C THR A 152 -8.39 -13.18 -6.26
N ALA A 153 -7.08 -13.32 -6.28
CA ALA A 153 -6.24 -13.16 -5.10
C ALA A 153 -6.33 -11.73 -4.52
N ILE A 154 -6.23 -10.71 -5.37
CA ILE A 154 -6.34 -9.30 -4.95
C ILE A 154 -7.71 -9.04 -4.32
N LEU A 155 -8.80 -9.52 -4.92
CA LEU A 155 -10.14 -9.35 -4.37
C LEU A 155 -10.28 -10.03 -3.01
N ALA A 156 -9.73 -11.24 -2.84
CA ALA A 156 -9.70 -11.93 -1.57
C ALA A 156 -8.90 -11.14 -0.49
N ASN A 157 -7.77 -10.54 -0.88
CA ASN A 157 -6.96 -9.72 0.02
C ASN A 157 -7.72 -8.48 0.50
N VAL A 158 -8.38 -7.78 -0.41
CA VAL A 158 -9.19 -6.60 -0.08
C VAL A 158 -10.31 -6.99 0.89
N LYS A 159 -11.07 -8.07 0.60
CA LYS A 159 -12.12 -8.56 1.49
C LYS A 159 -11.58 -8.91 2.89
N ARG A 160 -10.47 -9.63 2.95
CA ARG A 160 -9.83 -10.03 4.22
C ARG A 160 -9.37 -8.84 5.04
N VAL A 161 -8.62 -7.90 4.44
CA VAL A 161 -8.01 -6.78 5.17
C VAL A 161 -9.06 -5.77 5.60
N PHE A 162 -10.00 -5.44 4.73
CA PHE A 162 -11.04 -4.43 4.99
C PHE A 162 -12.34 -5.01 5.57
N ASN A 163 -12.38 -6.33 5.81
CA ASN A 163 -13.55 -7.03 6.36
C ASN A 163 -14.83 -6.76 5.54
N ILE A 164 -14.71 -6.87 4.21
CA ILE A 164 -15.83 -6.69 3.29
C ILE A 164 -16.51 -8.04 3.08
N GLN A 165 -17.79 -8.12 3.44
CA GLN A 165 -18.61 -9.31 3.20
C GLN A 165 -19.31 -9.21 1.84
N ASP A 166 -19.49 -10.36 1.17
CA ASP A 166 -20.36 -10.45 0.00
C ASP A 166 -21.81 -10.20 0.46
N LYS A 167 -22.50 -9.33 -0.28
CA LYS A 167 -23.93 -9.12 -0.11
C LYS A 167 -24.71 -10.17 -0.86
#